data_41426d5f42cc45a243496250962f37fc
#
_entry.id   41426d5f42cc45a243496250962f37fc
#
_cell.length_a   1.000
_cell.length_b   1.000
_cell.length_c   1.000
_cell.angle_alpha   90.00
_cell.angle_beta   90.00
_cell.angle_gamma   90.00
#
_symmetry.space_group_name_H-M   'P 1'
#
loop_
_entity.id
_entity.type
_entity.pdbx_description
1 polymer ?
#
loop_
_entity_poly.entity_id
_entity_poly.type
_entity_poly.pdbx_seq_one_letter_code
_entity_poly.pdbx_strand_id
1 'polypeptide(L)'
;RSRYDVEMAISIEERWQAAWDEADVYRTPNPGDADFDPARPKFYCLDMFPYPSGAGLHVGHPEGYTATDILCRYKRMRGFNVLHPMGFDAFGLPAEQYAVQTGVHPRETTQAAMDNFRRQLKRFGFSYDWSREFATIDPDYYRWTQWIWLRAYGSWFDPRVDAARPIAELETGLASGEVIPVDDDDQPLDWSAMDATAQRRYVDGCRLAYLGEQTVNWCPKLGTVLANEEVIDGRSERGGHPVVRKPLRQWMFRITAYAQRLLDDLDLIRWPDSTRIMQREWIGRSDGALVRFEVEGNAETLDVFTTRPDTLF
;
A
#
# COMPACT_ATOMS: atom_id res chain seq x y z
N ARG A 1 40.28 -27.36 -25.82
CA ARG A 1 39.36 -26.27 -25.49
C ARG A 1 38.59 -26.68 -24.26
N SER A 2 38.77 -26.00 -23.11
CA SER A 2 37.95 -26.27 -21.94
C SER A 2 36.47 -25.94 -22.32
N ARG A 3 35.60 -26.93 -22.09
CA ARG A 3 34.19 -26.80 -22.36
C ARG A 3 33.61 -25.86 -21.27
N TYR A 4 32.80 -24.88 -21.65
CA TYR A 4 32.07 -24.08 -20.69
C TYR A 4 31.11 -24.99 -19.93
N ASP A 5 31.31 -25.12 -18.62
CA ASP A 5 30.55 -25.97 -17.71
C ASP A 5 30.06 -25.17 -16.49
N VAL A 6 29.32 -25.82 -15.62
CA VAL A 6 28.69 -25.15 -14.46
C VAL A 6 29.76 -24.64 -13.49
N GLU A 7 30.85 -25.36 -13.25
CA GLU A 7 31.91 -24.94 -12.34
C GLU A 7 32.64 -23.69 -12.88
N MET A 8 32.94 -23.67 -14.17
CA MET A 8 33.52 -22.49 -14.84
C MET A 8 32.56 -21.31 -14.78
N ALA A 9 31.26 -21.51 -15.04
CA ALA A 9 30.24 -20.46 -14.94
C ALA A 9 30.21 -19.84 -13.54
N ILE A 10 30.12 -20.67 -12.50
CA ILE A 10 30.11 -20.23 -11.10
C ILE A 10 31.38 -19.41 -10.79
N SER A 11 32.55 -19.91 -11.14
CA SER A 11 33.82 -19.22 -10.88
C SER A 11 33.92 -17.86 -11.57
N ILE A 12 33.42 -17.75 -12.81
CA ILE A 12 33.40 -16.47 -13.55
C ILE A 12 32.44 -15.50 -12.89
N GLU A 13 31.22 -15.93 -12.55
CA GLU A 13 30.19 -15.10 -11.92
C GLU A 13 30.66 -14.57 -10.58
N GLU A 14 31.19 -15.41 -9.70
CA GLU A 14 31.68 -15.01 -8.37
C GLU A 14 32.80 -13.97 -8.48
N ARG A 15 33.74 -14.18 -9.40
CA ARG A 15 34.83 -13.21 -9.64
C ARG A 15 34.32 -11.87 -10.09
N TRP A 16 33.36 -11.84 -11.01
CA TRP A 16 32.84 -10.57 -11.52
C TRP A 16 31.92 -9.88 -10.54
N GLN A 17 31.12 -10.62 -9.81
CA GLN A 17 30.27 -10.03 -8.75
C GLN A 17 31.14 -9.38 -7.66
N ALA A 18 32.21 -10.03 -7.23
CA ALA A 18 33.16 -9.46 -6.29
C ALA A 18 33.82 -8.19 -6.84
N ALA A 19 34.22 -8.18 -8.11
CA ALA A 19 34.82 -7.01 -8.75
C ALA A 19 33.83 -5.85 -8.88
N TRP A 20 32.53 -6.12 -9.13
CA TRP A 20 31.48 -5.10 -9.18
C TRP A 20 31.20 -4.51 -7.81
N ASP A 21 31.17 -5.35 -6.78
CA ASP A 21 30.98 -4.89 -5.39
C ASP A 21 32.16 -4.02 -4.93
N GLU A 22 33.42 -4.43 -5.23
CA GLU A 22 34.62 -3.68 -4.89
C GLU A 22 34.69 -2.31 -5.60
N ALA A 23 34.28 -2.28 -6.86
CA ALA A 23 34.26 -1.06 -7.67
C ALA A 23 32.99 -0.21 -7.49
N ASP A 24 32.05 -0.66 -6.68
CA ASP A 24 30.76 0.01 -6.39
C ASP A 24 30.00 0.42 -7.68
N VAL A 25 30.01 -0.48 -8.68
CA VAL A 25 29.60 -0.19 -10.07
C VAL A 25 28.13 0.25 -10.16
N TYR A 26 27.30 -0.20 -9.24
CA TYR A 26 25.85 0.03 -9.26
C TYR A 26 25.40 1.13 -8.30
N ARG A 27 26.32 1.76 -7.58
CA ARG A 27 26.01 2.90 -6.70
C ARG A 27 25.41 4.05 -7.51
N THR A 28 24.38 4.67 -6.96
CA THR A 28 23.71 5.83 -7.53
C THR A 28 24.18 7.09 -6.82
N PRO A 29 24.96 7.98 -7.47
CA PRO A 29 25.40 9.21 -6.83
C PRO A 29 24.24 10.15 -6.53
N ASN A 30 24.27 10.79 -5.35
CA ASN A 30 23.34 11.82 -4.93
C ASN A 30 23.76 13.21 -5.43
N PRO A 31 22.81 14.14 -5.51
CA PRO A 31 23.17 15.56 -5.58
C PRO A 31 24.11 15.94 -4.41
N GLY A 32 25.31 16.43 -4.74
CA GLY A 32 26.35 16.77 -3.76
C GLY A 32 27.50 15.77 -3.66
N ASP A 33 27.36 14.55 -4.18
CA ASP A 33 28.48 13.63 -4.32
C ASP A 33 29.46 14.12 -5.40
N ALA A 34 30.75 13.84 -5.22
CA ALA A 34 31.80 14.31 -6.14
C ALA A 34 31.67 13.80 -7.58
N ASP A 35 31.04 12.62 -7.73
CA ASP A 35 30.77 11.94 -9.01
C ASP A 35 29.34 12.18 -9.53
N PHE A 36 28.56 13.06 -8.89
CA PHE A 36 27.23 13.41 -9.36
C PHE A 36 27.29 14.36 -10.57
N ASP A 37 26.75 13.92 -11.68
CA ASP A 37 26.61 14.73 -12.90
C ASP A 37 25.12 15.14 -13.09
N PRO A 38 24.76 16.42 -12.89
CA PRO A 38 23.39 16.91 -13.06
C PRO A 38 22.88 16.84 -14.51
N ALA A 39 23.76 16.73 -15.49
CA ALA A 39 23.39 16.62 -16.91
C ALA A 39 22.94 15.21 -17.30
N ARG A 40 23.27 14.20 -16.50
CA ARG A 40 22.80 12.83 -16.75
C ARG A 40 21.31 12.71 -16.44
N PRO A 41 20.50 12.22 -17.40
CA PRO A 41 19.08 12.01 -17.16
C PRO A 41 18.89 10.97 -16.05
N LYS A 42 17.92 11.21 -15.16
CA LYS A 42 17.60 10.29 -14.06
C LYS A 42 16.70 9.17 -14.53
N PHE A 43 16.94 7.98 -14.02
CA PHE A 43 16.06 6.84 -14.22
C PHE A 43 15.88 6.11 -12.87
N TYR A 44 14.64 6.02 -12.41
CA TYR A 44 14.28 5.30 -11.20
C TYR A 44 13.52 4.02 -11.59
N CYS A 45 14.01 2.89 -11.13
CA CYS A 45 13.36 1.59 -11.31
C CYS A 45 13.15 0.97 -9.93
N LEU A 46 11.91 0.81 -9.53
CA LEU A 46 11.53 0.16 -8.28
C LEU A 46 10.90 -1.19 -8.60
N ASP A 47 11.51 -2.24 -8.07
CA ASP A 47 10.93 -3.57 -8.07
C ASP A 47 9.93 -3.71 -6.91
N MET A 48 8.96 -4.61 -7.07
CA MET A 48 8.19 -5.10 -5.94
C MET A 48 9.13 -5.93 -5.06
N PHE A 49 9.63 -5.33 -3.98
CA PHE A 49 10.59 -5.98 -3.08
C PHE A 49 9.93 -7.15 -2.34
N PRO A 50 10.69 -8.24 -2.10
CA PRO A 50 10.11 -9.48 -1.61
C PRO A 50 9.67 -9.39 -0.15
N TYR A 51 8.67 -10.20 0.18
CA TYR A 51 8.33 -10.53 1.55
C TYR A 51 9.25 -11.67 2.03
N PRO A 52 10.13 -11.46 3.03
CA PRO A 52 11.12 -12.46 3.44
C PRO A 52 10.47 -13.56 4.31
N SER A 53 9.69 -14.44 3.68
CA SER A 53 9.01 -15.56 4.30
C SER A 53 9.56 -16.89 3.80
N GLY A 54 9.51 -17.91 4.66
CA GLY A 54 9.91 -19.27 4.31
C GLY A 54 11.40 -19.46 4.02
N ALA A 55 11.71 -20.43 3.16
CA ALA A 55 13.08 -20.90 2.93
C ALA A 55 13.92 -20.02 1.97
N GLY A 56 13.32 -19.00 1.36
CA GLY A 56 14.00 -18.14 0.40
C GLY A 56 13.13 -17.79 -0.81
N LEU A 57 13.79 -17.29 -1.87
CA LEU A 57 13.16 -16.90 -3.11
C LEU A 57 12.51 -18.09 -3.82
N HIS A 58 11.35 -17.89 -4.42
CA HIS A 58 10.77 -18.80 -5.43
C HIS A 58 11.03 -18.27 -6.84
N VAL A 59 10.81 -19.08 -7.86
CA VAL A 59 11.14 -18.75 -9.26
C VAL A 59 10.45 -17.50 -9.80
N GLY A 60 9.30 -17.13 -9.28
CA GLY A 60 8.59 -15.92 -9.68
C GLY A 60 9.31 -14.61 -9.28
N HIS A 61 10.14 -14.62 -8.24
CA HIS A 61 10.91 -13.44 -7.86
C HIS A 61 11.93 -13.04 -8.95
N PRO A 62 12.88 -13.92 -9.36
CA PRO A 62 13.87 -13.54 -10.34
C PRO A 62 13.29 -13.29 -11.74
N GLU A 63 12.09 -13.74 -12.06
CA GLU A 63 11.44 -13.45 -13.35
C GLU A 63 11.27 -11.94 -13.55
N GLY A 64 10.60 -11.26 -12.62
CA GLY A 64 10.41 -9.80 -12.67
C GLY A 64 11.73 -9.04 -12.53
N TYR A 65 12.56 -9.46 -11.58
CA TYR A 65 13.85 -8.79 -11.28
C TYR A 65 14.85 -8.88 -12.44
N THR A 66 14.82 -9.94 -13.23
CA THR A 66 15.63 -10.05 -14.43
C THR A 66 15.23 -9.03 -15.48
N ALA A 67 13.93 -8.81 -15.66
CA ALA A 67 13.43 -7.84 -16.64
C ALA A 67 13.85 -6.41 -16.28
N THR A 68 13.71 -6.01 -15.03
CA THR A 68 14.09 -4.69 -14.53
C THR A 68 15.61 -4.52 -14.50
N ASP A 69 16.38 -5.57 -14.20
CA ASP A 69 17.85 -5.56 -14.25
C ASP A 69 18.37 -5.31 -15.67
N ILE A 70 17.80 -5.99 -16.67
CA ILE A 70 18.14 -5.76 -18.09
C ILE A 70 17.90 -4.29 -18.46
N LEU A 71 16.75 -3.75 -18.07
CA LEU A 71 16.40 -2.36 -18.35
C LEU A 71 17.35 -1.38 -17.65
N CYS A 72 17.68 -1.62 -16.39
CA CYS A 72 18.59 -0.78 -15.60
C CYS A 72 20.01 -0.80 -16.17
N ARG A 73 20.53 -1.97 -16.56
CA ARG A 73 21.84 -2.06 -17.26
C ARG A 73 21.83 -1.32 -18.57
N TYR A 74 20.80 -1.48 -19.40
CA TYR A 74 20.65 -0.75 -20.64
C TYR A 74 20.65 0.76 -20.41
N LYS A 75 19.90 1.26 -19.42
CA LYS A 75 19.85 2.68 -19.09
C LYS A 75 21.21 3.22 -18.61
N ARG A 76 21.95 2.48 -17.78
CA ARG A 76 23.32 2.87 -17.39
C ARG A 76 24.25 2.96 -18.59
N MET A 77 24.21 1.98 -19.51
CA MET A 77 24.99 1.99 -20.75
C MET A 77 24.62 3.17 -21.65
N ARG A 78 23.39 3.69 -21.55
CA ARG A 78 22.92 4.89 -22.27
C ARG A 78 23.24 6.20 -21.54
N GLY A 79 24.00 6.16 -20.45
CA GLY A 79 24.45 7.34 -19.74
C GLY A 79 23.47 7.91 -18.71
N PHE A 80 22.42 7.17 -18.33
CA PHE A 80 21.50 7.61 -17.27
C PHE A 80 22.13 7.46 -15.88
N ASN A 81 21.74 8.34 -14.94
CA ASN A 81 21.90 8.11 -13.52
C ASN A 81 20.75 7.22 -13.06
N VAL A 82 21.05 5.95 -12.76
CA VAL A 82 20.03 4.92 -12.51
C VAL A 82 19.94 4.60 -11.02
N LEU A 83 18.81 4.88 -10.40
CA LEU A 83 18.46 4.41 -9.06
C LEU A 83 17.66 3.11 -9.17
N HIS A 84 18.27 2.00 -8.75
CA HIS A 84 17.68 0.67 -8.72
C HIS A 84 17.88 0.08 -7.33
N PRO A 85 17.03 0.45 -6.34
CA PRO A 85 17.13 -0.04 -4.96
C PRO A 85 16.51 -1.42 -4.81
N MET A 86 16.86 -2.11 -3.74
CA MET A 86 16.19 -3.31 -3.26
C MET A 86 15.85 -3.15 -1.78
N GLY A 87 14.84 -3.86 -1.32
CA GLY A 87 14.42 -3.86 0.08
C GLY A 87 13.63 -5.10 0.45
N PHE A 88 13.04 -5.07 1.65
CA PHE A 88 12.27 -6.18 2.19
C PHE A 88 10.97 -5.67 2.80
N ASP A 89 9.84 -6.25 2.39
CA ASP A 89 8.56 -6.09 3.06
C ASP A 89 8.52 -7.06 4.24
N ALA A 90 8.93 -6.57 5.41
CA ALA A 90 9.35 -7.43 6.50
C ALA A 90 8.36 -7.53 7.68
N PHE A 91 7.26 -6.74 7.67
CA PHE A 91 6.15 -6.94 8.59
C PHE A 91 5.18 -7.99 8.05
N GLY A 92 4.54 -8.77 8.93
CA GLY A 92 3.40 -9.56 8.52
C GLY A 92 3.13 -10.82 9.31
N LEU A 93 1.94 -11.37 9.08
CA LEU A 93 1.36 -12.52 9.74
C LEU A 93 2.25 -13.79 9.74
N PRO A 94 3.03 -14.14 8.69
CA PRO A 94 3.86 -15.34 8.73
C PRO A 94 4.92 -15.34 9.83
N ALA A 95 5.60 -14.23 10.04
CA ALA A 95 6.60 -14.10 11.11
C ALA A 95 5.94 -14.13 12.50
N GLU A 96 4.79 -13.48 12.64
CA GLU A 96 4.02 -13.47 13.89
C GLU A 96 3.49 -14.87 14.24
N GLN A 97 2.93 -15.59 13.28
CA GLN A 97 2.46 -16.96 13.48
C GLN A 97 3.60 -17.92 13.83
N TYR A 98 4.75 -17.77 13.20
CA TYR A 98 5.94 -18.56 13.55
C TYR A 98 6.39 -18.27 14.98
N ALA A 99 6.34 -17.00 15.41
CA ALA A 99 6.65 -16.63 16.79
C ALA A 99 5.68 -17.26 17.80
N VAL A 100 4.39 -17.27 17.49
CA VAL A 100 3.37 -17.94 18.35
C VAL A 100 3.63 -19.44 18.47
N GLN A 101 4.06 -20.09 17.40
CA GLN A 101 4.29 -21.53 17.38
C GLN A 101 5.61 -21.94 18.05
N THR A 102 6.64 -21.14 17.94
CA THR A 102 8.01 -21.51 18.34
C THR A 102 8.51 -20.77 19.59
N GLY A 103 7.88 -19.66 19.96
CA GLY A 103 8.36 -18.77 21.01
C GLY A 103 9.55 -17.89 20.59
N VAL A 104 9.97 -17.94 19.31
CA VAL A 104 11.08 -17.11 18.78
C VAL A 104 10.53 -15.74 18.39
N HIS A 105 11.22 -14.68 18.81
CA HIS A 105 10.78 -13.31 18.50
C HIS A 105 10.77 -13.06 16.99
N PRO A 106 9.70 -12.42 16.42
CA PRO A 106 9.58 -12.22 14.97
C PRO A 106 10.76 -11.52 14.32
N ARG A 107 11.40 -10.59 15.02
CA ARG A 107 12.61 -9.90 14.53
C ARG A 107 13.75 -10.85 14.18
N GLU A 108 13.99 -11.88 14.99
CA GLU A 108 15.10 -12.82 14.77
C GLU A 108 14.89 -13.65 13.51
N THR A 109 13.67 -14.18 13.35
CA THR A 109 13.31 -14.97 12.17
C THR A 109 13.27 -14.15 10.91
N THR A 110 12.75 -12.93 10.99
CA THR A 110 12.69 -12.00 9.85
C THR A 110 14.08 -11.57 9.42
N GLN A 111 14.98 -11.25 10.37
CA GLN A 111 16.37 -10.89 10.06
C GLN A 111 17.09 -12.04 9.36
N ALA A 112 16.97 -13.25 9.88
CA ALA A 112 17.58 -14.44 9.26
C ALA A 112 17.03 -14.69 7.84
N ALA A 113 15.74 -14.50 7.63
CA ALA A 113 15.12 -14.59 6.32
C ALA A 113 15.64 -13.52 5.35
N MET A 114 15.73 -12.26 5.78
CA MET A 114 16.29 -11.16 4.98
C MET A 114 17.73 -11.44 4.56
N ASP A 115 18.56 -11.93 5.47
CA ASP A 115 19.96 -12.29 5.18
C ASP A 115 20.04 -13.39 4.13
N ASN A 116 19.17 -14.39 4.20
CA ASN A 116 19.10 -15.45 3.20
C ASN A 116 18.62 -14.92 1.83
N PHE A 117 17.58 -14.10 1.79
CA PHE A 117 17.08 -13.49 0.56
C PHE A 117 18.14 -12.59 -0.09
N ARG A 118 18.83 -11.75 0.70
CA ARG A 118 19.93 -10.90 0.22
C ARG A 118 21.03 -11.73 -0.42
N ARG A 119 21.44 -12.82 0.24
CA ARG A 119 22.45 -13.74 -0.29
C ARG A 119 22.01 -14.36 -1.62
N GLN A 120 20.75 -14.79 -1.72
CA GLN A 120 20.19 -15.34 -2.95
C GLN A 120 20.09 -14.31 -4.07
N LEU A 121 19.62 -13.08 -3.79
CA LEU A 121 19.53 -12.00 -4.77
C LEU A 121 20.92 -11.58 -5.29
N LYS A 122 21.91 -11.48 -4.41
CA LYS A 122 23.30 -11.20 -4.80
C LYS A 122 23.85 -12.28 -5.71
N ARG A 123 23.48 -13.56 -5.48
CA ARG A 123 23.93 -14.67 -6.32
C ARG A 123 23.47 -14.56 -7.78
N PHE A 124 22.36 -13.91 -8.06
CA PHE A 124 21.91 -13.60 -9.43
C PHE A 124 22.74 -12.50 -10.10
N GLY A 125 23.51 -11.73 -9.34
CA GLY A 125 24.33 -10.64 -9.85
C GLY A 125 23.51 -9.46 -10.38
N PHE A 126 22.32 -9.22 -9.89
CA PHE A 126 21.47 -8.08 -10.26
C PHE A 126 22.16 -6.74 -9.96
N SER A 127 21.88 -5.74 -10.78
CA SER A 127 22.47 -4.41 -10.70
C SER A 127 21.79 -3.49 -9.68
N TYR A 128 21.44 -4.02 -8.51
CA TYR A 128 20.89 -3.23 -7.42
C TYR A 128 21.98 -2.36 -6.76
N ASP A 129 21.56 -1.17 -6.35
CA ASP A 129 22.36 -0.34 -5.45
C ASP A 129 22.13 -0.80 -4.00
N TRP A 130 22.97 -1.69 -3.52
CA TRP A 130 22.86 -2.26 -2.18
C TRP A 130 23.12 -1.26 -1.06
N SER A 131 23.72 -0.10 -1.36
CA SER A 131 23.84 1.00 -0.40
C SER A 131 22.48 1.63 -0.07
N ARG A 132 21.47 1.37 -0.90
CA ARG A 132 20.08 1.82 -0.78
C ARG A 132 19.14 0.72 -0.30
N GLU A 133 19.67 -0.38 0.24
CA GLU A 133 18.84 -1.42 0.84
C GLU A 133 18.04 -0.86 2.01
N PHE A 134 16.80 -1.30 2.16
CA PHE A 134 15.91 -0.94 3.26
C PHE A 134 15.04 -2.12 3.67
N ALA A 135 14.53 -2.08 4.89
CA ALA A 135 13.48 -2.98 5.34
C ALA A 135 12.34 -2.18 5.98
N THR A 136 11.11 -2.60 5.73
CA THR A 136 9.93 -1.91 6.29
C THR A 136 9.90 -1.93 7.82
N ILE A 137 10.61 -2.86 8.45
CA ILE A 137 10.78 -2.96 9.92
C ILE A 137 11.86 -2.04 10.50
N ASP A 138 12.62 -1.35 9.66
CA ASP A 138 13.63 -0.42 10.14
C ASP A 138 12.97 0.83 10.74
N PRO A 139 13.37 1.30 11.94
CA PRO A 139 12.82 2.50 12.55
C PRO A 139 12.91 3.72 11.64
N ASP A 140 13.99 3.85 10.89
CA ASP A 140 14.21 4.94 9.94
C ASP A 140 13.28 4.87 8.73
N TYR A 141 12.72 3.70 8.43
CA TYR A 141 11.71 3.52 7.39
C TYR A 141 10.30 3.74 7.96
N TYR A 142 9.87 2.98 8.96
CA TYR A 142 8.47 3.02 9.40
C TYR A 142 8.08 4.32 10.11
N ARG A 143 9.03 5.12 10.59
CA ARG A 143 8.72 6.48 11.09
C ARG A 143 8.01 7.34 10.05
N TRP A 144 8.28 7.12 8.76
CA TRP A 144 7.62 7.84 7.68
C TRP A 144 6.19 7.35 7.47
N THR A 145 5.93 6.05 7.62
CA THR A 145 4.58 5.49 7.63
C THR A 145 3.76 6.09 8.78
N GLN A 146 4.35 6.17 9.97
CA GLN A 146 3.72 6.82 11.12
C GLN A 146 3.48 8.30 10.88
N TRP A 147 4.42 9.00 10.26
CA TRP A 147 4.26 10.42 9.92
C TRP A 147 3.13 10.64 8.91
N ILE A 148 3.04 9.84 7.87
CA ILE A 148 1.94 9.88 6.89
C ILE A 148 0.60 9.69 7.61
N TRP A 149 0.52 8.71 8.51
CA TRP A 149 -0.68 8.46 9.30
C TRP A 149 -1.07 9.67 10.15
N LEU A 150 -0.11 10.27 10.85
CA LEU A 150 -0.34 11.48 11.67
C LEU A 150 -0.79 12.66 10.81
N ARG A 151 -0.25 12.80 9.59
CA ARG A 151 -0.69 13.84 8.65
C ARG A 151 -2.14 13.60 8.22
N ALA A 152 -2.53 12.37 7.90
CA ALA A 152 -3.90 12.02 7.57
C ALA A 152 -4.85 12.24 8.76
N TYR A 153 -4.44 11.88 9.98
CA TYR A 153 -5.21 12.12 11.20
C TYR A 153 -5.40 13.63 11.47
N GLY A 154 -4.39 14.43 11.21
CA GLY A 154 -4.43 15.89 11.35
C GLY A 154 -5.09 16.64 10.18
N SER A 155 -5.76 15.92 9.26
CA SER A 155 -6.34 16.48 8.05
C SER A 155 -7.78 16.00 7.82
N TRP A 156 -8.53 16.78 7.06
CA TRP A 156 -9.83 16.44 6.51
C TRP A 156 -9.82 16.66 5.00
N PHE A 157 -10.75 16.06 4.27
CA PHE A 157 -10.93 16.29 2.85
C PHE A 157 -11.90 17.46 2.65
N ASP A 158 -11.43 18.53 2.02
CA ASP A 158 -12.29 19.67 1.66
C ASP A 158 -12.76 19.53 0.21
N PRO A 159 -14.04 19.17 -0.02
CA PRO A 159 -14.56 18.96 -1.36
C PRO A 159 -14.62 20.24 -2.20
N ARG A 160 -14.58 21.43 -1.57
CA ARG A 160 -14.60 22.72 -2.29
C ARG A 160 -13.33 22.98 -3.09
N VAL A 161 -12.20 22.37 -2.64
CA VAL A 161 -10.89 22.51 -3.28
C VAL A 161 -10.30 21.17 -3.72
N ASP A 162 -11.06 20.08 -3.58
CA ASP A 162 -10.66 18.69 -3.91
C ASP A 162 -9.30 18.32 -3.32
N ALA A 163 -9.08 18.62 -2.05
CA ALA A 163 -7.78 18.44 -1.40
C ALA A 163 -7.89 18.23 0.11
N ALA A 164 -6.85 17.59 0.67
CA ALA A 164 -6.67 17.53 2.12
C ALA A 164 -6.29 18.90 2.68
N ARG A 165 -6.95 19.29 3.76
CA ARG A 165 -6.69 20.53 4.51
C ARG A 165 -6.43 20.20 5.98
N PRO A 166 -5.69 21.05 6.73
CA PRO A 166 -5.52 20.88 8.16
C PRO A 166 -6.87 20.83 8.89
N ILE A 167 -7.00 19.93 9.87
CA ILE A 167 -8.25 19.79 10.65
C ILE A 167 -8.65 21.08 11.39
N ALA A 168 -7.69 21.90 11.78
CA ALA A 168 -7.94 23.20 12.42
C ALA A 168 -8.67 24.18 11.51
N GLU A 169 -8.53 24.05 10.18
CA GLU A 169 -9.29 24.87 9.22
C GLU A 169 -10.76 24.46 9.20
N LEU A 170 -11.05 23.14 9.31
CA LEU A 170 -12.42 22.65 9.49
C LEU A 170 -13.05 23.21 10.77
N GLU A 171 -12.34 23.10 11.91
CA GLU A 171 -12.82 23.58 13.21
C GLU A 171 -13.15 25.09 13.15
N THR A 172 -12.27 25.86 12.52
CA THR A 172 -12.49 27.30 12.31
C THR A 172 -13.68 27.58 11.41
N GLY A 173 -13.77 26.87 10.28
CA GLY A 173 -14.87 27.01 9.32
C GLY A 173 -16.24 26.65 9.91
N LEU A 174 -16.31 25.59 10.72
CA LEU A 174 -17.53 25.21 11.44
C LEU A 174 -17.93 26.27 12.47
N ALA A 175 -16.97 26.78 13.24
CA ALA A 175 -17.22 27.80 14.25
C ALA A 175 -17.67 29.15 13.64
N SER A 176 -17.16 29.51 12.46
CA SER A 176 -17.54 30.73 11.74
C SER A 176 -18.81 30.59 10.87
N GLY A 177 -19.28 29.36 10.65
CA GLY A 177 -20.39 29.09 9.70
C GLY A 177 -19.97 29.10 8.23
N GLU A 178 -18.68 29.20 7.92
CA GLU A 178 -18.15 29.04 6.55
C GLU A 178 -18.30 27.61 6.02
N VAL A 179 -18.14 26.62 6.90
CA VAL A 179 -18.40 25.22 6.65
C VAL A 179 -19.68 24.84 7.39
N ILE A 180 -20.65 24.33 6.63
CA ILE A 180 -21.91 23.84 7.18
C ILE A 180 -21.75 22.34 7.43
N PRO A 181 -21.91 21.86 8.68
CA PRO A 181 -21.88 20.43 8.95
C PRO A 181 -23.12 19.76 8.36
N VAL A 182 -22.95 18.52 7.88
CA VAL A 182 -24.04 17.71 7.35
C VAL A 182 -24.06 16.35 8.04
N ASP A 183 -25.23 15.73 8.07
CA ASP A 183 -25.40 14.34 8.52
C ASP A 183 -25.07 13.32 7.40
N ASP A 184 -25.30 12.04 7.67
CA ASP A 184 -25.03 10.95 6.72
C ASP A 184 -25.96 10.99 5.48
N ASP A 185 -27.04 11.75 5.53
CA ASP A 185 -28.00 11.99 4.42
C ASP A 185 -27.79 13.35 3.75
N ASP A 186 -26.61 13.98 3.96
CA ASP A 186 -26.25 15.31 3.46
C ASP A 186 -27.19 16.46 3.92
N GLN A 187 -27.91 16.27 5.04
CA GLN A 187 -28.76 17.32 5.59
C GLN A 187 -27.98 18.24 6.51
N PRO A 188 -28.17 19.57 6.39
CA PRO A 188 -27.48 20.52 7.24
C PRO A 188 -27.78 20.33 8.73
N LEU A 189 -26.74 20.35 9.54
CA LEU A 189 -26.79 20.30 10.99
C LEU A 189 -26.55 21.71 11.58
N ASP A 190 -27.17 21.97 12.72
CA ASP A 190 -26.90 23.21 13.47
C ASP A 190 -25.69 23.01 14.41
N TRP A 191 -24.54 23.51 13.96
CA TRP A 191 -23.28 23.44 14.73
C TRP A 191 -23.42 24.08 16.12
N SER A 192 -24.17 25.19 16.23
CA SER A 192 -24.32 25.93 17.48
C SER A 192 -25.20 25.22 18.49
N ALA A 193 -26.09 24.34 18.04
CA ALA A 193 -26.94 23.51 18.90
C ALA A 193 -26.22 22.25 19.41
N MET A 194 -25.09 21.89 18.84
CA MET A 194 -24.32 20.73 19.28
C MET A 194 -23.55 21.03 20.58
N ASP A 195 -23.57 20.07 21.52
CA ASP A 195 -22.67 20.12 22.66
C ASP A 195 -21.20 19.84 22.26
N ALA A 196 -20.28 20.18 23.13
CA ALA A 196 -18.85 20.02 22.88
C ALA A 196 -18.43 18.56 22.53
N THR A 197 -19.19 17.55 22.99
CA THR A 197 -18.92 16.14 22.70
C THR A 197 -19.38 15.79 21.29
N ALA A 198 -20.56 16.27 20.89
CA ALA A 198 -21.09 16.09 19.55
C ALA A 198 -20.21 16.79 18.52
N GLN A 199 -19.79 18.03 18.78
CA GLN A 199 -18.87 18.78 17.94
C GLN A 199 -17.55 18.03 17.74
N ARG A 200 -16.96 17.51 18.81
CA ARG A 200 -15.70 16.73 18.73
C ARG A 200 -15.90 15.47 17.91
N ARG A 201 -17.00 14.73 18.12
CA ARG A 201 -17.29 13.52 17.34
C ARG A 201 -17.45 13.82 15.85
N TYR A 202 -18.11 14.91 15.52
CA TYR A 202 -18.25 15.36 14.14
C TYR A 202 -16.89 15.63 13.49
N VAL A 203 -16.04 16.44 14.13
CA VAL A 203 -14.69 16.74 13.64
C VAL A 203 -13.85 15.47 13.51
N ASP A 204 -13.89 14.58 14.49
CA ASP A 204 -13.16 13.30 14.43
C ASP A 204 -13.70 12.40 13.30
N GLY A 205 -15.00 12.45 13.02
CA GLY A 205 -15.63 11.78 11.89
C GLY A 205 -15.20 12.30 10.52
N CYS A 206 -14.76 13.58 10.43
CA CYS A 206 -14.29 14.18 9.18
C CYS A 206 -12.82 13.88 8.86
N ARG A 207 -12.03 13.38 9.81
CA ARG A 207 -10.60 13.13 9.62
C ARG A 207 -10.34 12.10 8.50
N LEU A 208 -9.23 12.27 7.81
CA LEU A 208 -8.79 11.30 6.79
C LEU A 208 -8.28 9.98 7.39
N ALA A 209 -7.77 10.00 8.61
CA ALA A 209 -7.57 8.79 9.42
C ALA A 209 -8.40 8.91 10.69
N TYR A 210 -9.20 7.90 10.99
CA TYR A 210 -10.17 7.93 12.08
C TYR A 210 -10.33 6.55 12.72
N LEU A 211 -10.87 6.54 13.94
CA LEU A 211 -11.20 5.34 14.67
C LEU A 211 -12.68 5.03 14.47
N GLY A 212 -12.96 3.92 13.78
CA GLY A 212 -14.32 3.49 13.45
C GLY A 212 -14.57 2.04 13.80
N GLU A 213 -15.85 1.68 13.91
CA GLU A 213 -16.28 0.30 14.02
C GLU A 213 -16.61 -0.25 12.63
N GLN A 214 -15.95 -1.35 12.26
CA GLN A 214 -16.14 -2.01 10.98
C GLN A 214 -16.37 -3.50 11.18
N THR A 215 -17.24 -4.08 10.37
CA THR A 215 -17.40 -5.53 10.31
C THR A 215 -16.20 -6.14 9.57
N VAL A 216 -15.38 -6.89 10.30
CA VAL A 216 -14.15 -7.48 9.82
C VAL A 216 -14.21 -8.99 9.76
N ASN A 217 -13.33 -9.59 8.96
CA ASN A 217 -13.12 -11.02 8.91
C ASN A 217 -12.15 -11.42 10.04
N TRP A 218 -12.68 -11.89 11.14
CA TRP A 218 -11.89 -12.32 12.30
C TRP A 218 -11.62 -13.81 12.26
N CYS A 219 -10.36 -14.20 12.37
CA CYS A 219 -9.97 -15.59 12.54
C CYS A 219 -9.56 -15.85 14.00
N PRO A 220 -10.38 -16.52 14.82
CA PRO A 220 -10.06 -16.76 16.23
C PRO A 220 -8.80 -17.60 16.43
N LYS A 221 -8.53 -18.53 15.50
CA LYS A 221 -7.37 -19.42 15.59
C LYS A 221 -6.04 -18.71 15.29
N LEU A 222 -6.05 -17.76 14.35
CA LEU A 222 -4.90 -16.94 14.03
C LEU A 222 -4.79 -15.71 14.94
N GLY A 223 -5.88 -15.34 15.64
CA GLY A 223 -5.91 -14.19 16.55
C GLY A 223 -5.82 -12.84 15.83
N THR A 224 -6.25 -12.76 14.57
CA THR A 224 -6.10 -11.56 13.74
C THR A 224 -7.29 -11.34 12.80
N VAL A 225 -7.35 -10.11 12.26
CA VAL A 225 -8.23 -9.74 11.16
C VAL A 225 -7.58 -10.13 9.84
N LEU A 226 -8.38 -10.62 8.91
CA LEU A 226 -7.95 -11.02 7.58
C LEU A 226 -8.56 -10.11 6.52
N ALA A 227 -7.79 -9.79 5.49
CA ALA A 227 -8.30 -9.15 4.28
C ALA A 227 -9.28 -10.06 3.54
N ASN A 228 -10.10 -9.49 2.65
CA ASN A 228 -11.07 -10.30 1.91
C ASN A 228 -10.40 -11.38 1.05
N GLU A 229 -9.23 -11.07 0.49
CA GLU A 229 -8.41 -11.95 -0.35
C GLU A 229 -7.82 -13.14 0.43
N GLU A 230 -7.68 -12.99 1.76
CA GLU A 230 -7.17 -14.05 2.66
C GLU A 230 -8.28 -14.99 3.17
N VAL A 231 -9.52 -14.81 2.71
CA VAL A 231 -10.67 -15.65 3.10
C VAL A 231 -11.23 -16.36 1.88
N ILE A 232 -11.10 -17.69 1.88
CA ILE A 232 -11.58 -18.57 0.82
C ILE A 232 -12.66 -19.48 1.44
N ASP A 233 -13.87 -19.43 0.90
CA ASP A 233 -15.02 -20.25 1.36
C ASP A 233 -15.25 -20.16 2.89
N GLY A 234 -15.13 -18.95 3.47
CA GLY A 234 -15.31 -18.72 4.90
C GLY A 234 -14.19 -19.24 5.80
N ARG A 235 -13.04 -19.57 5.21
CA ARG A 235 -11.85 -20.05 5.90
C ARG A 235 -10.62 -19.20 5.56
N SER A 236 -9.68 -19.12 6.51
CA SER A 236 -8.41 -18.46 6.26
C SER A 236 -7.62 -19.22 5.20
N GLU A 237 -7.01 -18.51 4.25
CA GLU A 237 -6.07 -19.08 3.28
C GLU A 237 -4.94 -19.85 4.00
N ARG A 238 -4.44 -19.26 5.08
CA ARG A 238 -3.43 -19.90 5.94
C ARG A 238 -4.10 -20.80 6.98
N GLY A 239 -3.83 -22.09 6.89
CA GLY A 239 -4.26 -23.09 7.86
C GLY A 239 -5.72 -23.53 7.77
N GLY A 240 -6.54 -22.98 6.85
CA GLY A 240 -7.92 -23.39 6.62
C GLY A 240 -8.86 -23.22 7.81
N HIS A 241 -8.59 -22.24 8.70
CA HIS A 241 -9.34 -22.04 9.92
C HIS A 241 -10.65 -21.28 9.66
N PRO A 242 -11.74 -21.57 10.41
CA PRO A 242 -12.98 -20.82 10.30
C PRO A 242 -12.78 -19.33 10.57
N VAL A 243 -13.41 -18.52 9.73
CA VAL A 243 -13.43 -17.06 9.83
C VAL A 243 -14.85 -16.62 10.18
N VAL A 244 -14.97 -15.68 11.11
CA VAL A 244 -16.27 -15.12 11.52
C VAL A 244 -16.29 -13.62 11.25
N ARG A 245 -17.43 -13.12 10.82
CA ARG A 245 -17.63 -11.68 10.69
C ARG A 245 -18.06 -11.12 12.02
N LYS A 246 -17.35 -10.10 12.50
CA LYS A 246 -17.73 -9.39 13.72
C LYS A 246 -17.39 -7.90 13.63
N PRO A 247 -18.14 -7.03 14.32
CA PRO A 247 -17.74 -5.64 14.45
C PRO A 247 -16.47 -5.55 15.31
N LEU A 248 -15.54 -4.72 14.87
CA LEU A 248 -14.31 -4.44 15.59
C LEU A 248 -13.93 -2.97 15.40
N ARG A 249 -13.58 -2.32 16.51
CA ARG A 249 -13.09 -0.95 16.48
C ARG A 249 -11.67 -0.93 15.99
N GLN A 250 -11.42 -0.22 14.86
CA GLN A 250 -10.13 -0.16 14.18
C GLN A 250 -9.81 1.23 13.67
N TRP A 251 -8.53 1.46 13.42
CA TRP A 251 -8.07 2.62 12.66
C TRP A 251 -8.39 2.44 11.18
N MET A 252 -8.96 3.48 10.59
CA MET A 252 -9.40 3.49 9.21
C MET A 252 -8.81 4.69 8.48
N PHE A 253 -8.52 4.54 7.18
CA PHE A 253 -8.30 5.65 6.27
C PHE A 253 -9.54 5.89 5.42
N ARG A 254 -9.88 7.16 5.20
CA ARG A 254 -10.99 7.57 4.32
C ARG A 254 -10.53 7.57 2.85
N ILE A 255 -10.15 6.40 2.34
CA ILE A 255 -9.64 6.26 0.97
C ILE A 255 -10.68 6.62 -0.09
N THR A 256 -11.97 6.45 0.21
CA THR A 256 -13.07 6.77 -0.70
C THR A 256 -13.19 8.25 -1.03
N ALA A 257 -12.65 9.15 -0.18
CA ALA A 257 -12.60 10.58 -0.48
C ALA A 257 -11.79 10.90 -1.75
N TYR A 258 -10.88 10.01 -2.16
CA TYR A 258 -10.03 10.15 -3.34
C TYR A 258 -10.40 9.20 -4.47
N ALA A 259 -11.50 8.45 -4.37
CA ALA A 259 -11.85 7.42 -5.34
C ALA A 259 -12.04 8.00 -6.76
N GLN A 260 -12.77 9.11 -6.88
CA GLN A 260 -12.99 9.76 -8.18
C GLN A 260 -11.67 10.27 -8.77
N ARG A 261 -10.85 10.94 -7.96
CA ARG A 261 -9.55 11.46 -8.39
C ARG A 261 -8.61 10.34 -8.83
N LEU A 262 -8.56 9.22 -8.09
CA LEU A 262 -7.77 8.06 -8.51
C LEU A 262 -8.22 7.50 -9.87
N LEU A 263 -9.54 7.52 -10.13
CA LEU A 263 -10.10 7.09 -11.39
C LEU A 263 -9.69 8.03 -12.54
N ASP A 264 -9.80 9.34 -12.33
CA ASP A 264 -9.46 10.37 -13.34
C ASP A 264 -7.95 10.39 -13.61
N ASP A 265 -7.12 10.26 -12.58
CA ASP A 265 -5.65 10.30 -12.67
C ASP A 265 -5.06 9.05 -13.38
N LEU A 266 -5.83 7.99 -13.64
CA LEU A 266 -5.40 6.87 -14.49
C LEU A 266 -5.03 7.30 -15.92
N ASP A 267 -5.54 8.42 -16.39
CA ASP A 267 -5.22 8.95 -17.71
C ASP A 267 -3.90 9.73 -17.75
N LEU A 268 -3.32 10.08 -16.60
CA LEU A 268 -2.03 10.76 -16.47
C LEU A 268 -0.83 9.80 -16.57
N ILE A 269 -1.06 8.50 -16.40
CA ILE A 269 0.00 7.49 -16.31
C ILE A 269 0.07 6.63 -17.57
N ARG A 270 1.31 6.16 -17.88
CA ARG A 270 1.57 5.28 -19.03
C ARG A 270 1.58 3.82 -18.60
N TRP A 271 0.41 3.31 -18.29
CA TRP A 271 0.24 1.92 -17.94
C TRP A 271 -0.34 1.11 -19.10
N PRO A 272 -0.12 -0.22 -19.14
CA PRO A 272 -0.84 -1.11 -20.06
C PRO A 272 -2.35 -0.97 -19.88
N ASP A 273 -3.12 -1.05 -20.96
CA ASP A 273 -4.57 -0.90 -20.93
C ASP A 273 -5.26 -1.92 -20.02
N SER A 274 -4.75 -3.16 -19.99
CA SER A 274 -5.25 -4.20 -19.08
C SER A 274 -5.13 -3.79 -17.60
N THR A 275 -4.01 -3.17 -17.22
CA THR A 275 -3.81 -2.67 -15.85
C THR A 275 -4.75 -1.52 -15.54
N ARG A 276 -4.93 -0.58 -16.46
CA ARG A 276 -5.88 0.54 -16.30
C ARG A 276 -7.32 0.07 -16.15
N ILE A 277 -7.74 -0.93 -16.93
CA ILE A 277 -9.06 -1.55 -16.82
C ILE A 277 -9.24 -2.18 -15.45
N MET A 278 -8.28 -3.01 -14.98
CA MET A 278 -8.34 -3.62 -13.65
C MET A 278 -8.45 -2.58 -12.54
N GLN A 279 -7.73 -1.46 -12.63
CA GLN A 279 -7.81 -0.38 -11.64
C GLN A 279 -9.18 0.30 -11.63
N ARG A 280 -9.76 0.58 -12.81
CA ARG A 280 -11.11 1.14 -12.92
C ARG A 280 -12.17 0.21 -12.32
N GLU A 281 -12.09 -1.06 -12.63
CA GLU A 281 -13.01 -2.06 -12.09
C GLU A 281 -12.87 -2.24 -10.58
N TRP A 282 -11.63 -2.16 -10.06
CA TRP A 282 -11.37 -2.22 -8.63
C TRP A 282 -11.94 -1.03 -7.87
N ILE A 283 -11.79 0.19 -8.39
CA ILE A 283 -12.40 1.41 -7.84
C ILE A 283 -13.92 1.28 -7.89
N GLY A 284 -14.47 0.73 -8.96
CA GLY A 284 -15.83 0.26 -9.05
C GLY A 284 -16.87 1.38 -8.96
N ARG A 285 -16.62 2.54 -9.62
CA ARG A 285 -17.64 3.59 -9.70
C ARG A 285 -18.92 3.01 -10.29
N SER A 286 -20.00 3.19 -9.56
CA SER A 286 -21.34 2.75 -9.96
C SER A 286 -22.29 3.91 -9.78
N ASP A 287 -22.91 4.32 -10.88
CA ASP A 287 -23.94 5.36 -10.88
C ASP A 287 -25.32 4.69 -10.85
N GLY A 288 -26.23 5.21 -10.04
CA GLY A 288 -27.57 4.64 -9.87
C GLY A 288 -28.55 5.68 -9.36
N ALA A 289 -29.76 5.23 -9.09
CA ALA A 289 -30.84 6.05 -8.54
C ALA A 289 -31.29 5.51 -7.18
N LEU A 290 -31.52 6.43 -6.25
CA LEU A 290 -32.26 6.13 -5.02
C LEU A 290 -33.74 6.29 -5.32
N VAL A 291 -34.51 5.21 -5.21
CA VAL A 291 -35.93 5.19 -5.47
C VAL A 291 -36.66 4.98 -4.16
N ARG A 292 -37.56 5.91 -3.83
CA ARG A 292 -38.35 5.85 -2.62
C ARG A 292 -39.72 5.27 -2.94
N PHE A 293 -40.06 4.18 -2.26
CA PHE A 293 -41.35 3.54 -2.33
C PHE A 293 -42.17 3.89 -1.08
N GLU A 294 -43.43 4.28 -1.28
CA GLU A 294 -44.40 4.39 -0.18
C GLU A 294 -44.94 3.01 0.15
N VAL A 295 -45.02 2.67 1.43
CA VAL A 295 -45.62 1.42 1.89
C VAL A 295 -47.13 1.60 2.08
N GLU A 296 -47.94 0.88 1.29
CA GLU A 296 -49.38 0.99 1.35
C GLU A 296 -49.90 0.65 2.76
N GLY A 297 -50.67 1.58 3.35
CA GLY A 297 -51.26 1.43 4.69
C GLY A 297 -50.28 1.76 5.84
N ASN A 298 -49.12 2.29 5.58
CA ASN A 298 -48.17 2.73 6.60
C ASN A 298 -47.58 4.11 6.20
N ALA A 299 -47.15 4.88 7.20
CA ALA A 299 -46.41 6.13 6.97
C ALA A 299 -44.90 5.91 6.68
N GLU A 300 -44.45 4.68 6.67
CA GLU A 300 -43.08 4.31 6.41
C GLU A 300 -42.76 4.34 4.89
N THR A 301 -41.55 4.69 4.56
CA THR A 301 -41.03 4.62 3.19
C THR A 301 -39.88 3.63 3.11
N LEU A 302 -39.74 2.99 1.96
CA LEU A 302 -38.63 2.09 1.66
C LEU A 302 -37.74 2.74 0.62
N ASP A 303 -36.50 3.07 0.98
CA ASP A 303 -35.50 3.62 0.05
C ASP A 303 -34.68 2.48 -0.53
N VAL A 304 -34.66 2.35 -1.86
CA VAL A 304 -33.95 1.31 -2.61
C VAL A 304 -32.98 1.96 -3.58
N PHE A 305 -31.69 1.65 -3.45
CA PHE A 305 -30.71 2.02 -4.45
C PHE A 305 -30.64 0.98 -5.56
N THR A 306 -30.67 1.42 -6.82
CA THR A 306 -30.52 0.55 -7.97
C THR A 306 -29.67 1.19 -9.06
N THR A 307 -28.80 0.40 -9.70
CA THR A 307 -28.04 0.79 -10.90
C THR A 307 -28.88 0.62 -12.18
N ARG A 308 -30.06 0.00 -12.08
CA ARG A 308 -30.96 -0.26 -13.20
C ARG A 308 -32.40 0.21 -12.87
N PRO A 309 -32.60 1.54 -12.70
CA PRO A 309 -33.94 2.06 -12.42
C PRO A 309 -34.93 1.77 -13.55
N ASP A 310 -34.44 1.57 -14.77
CA ASP A 310 -35.21 1.16 -15.96
C ASP A 310 -35.86 -0.22 -15.83
N THR A 311 -35.49 -1.03 -14.87
CA THR A 311 -36.04 -2.38 -14.65
C THR A 311 -37.07 -2.46 -13.52
N LEU A 312 -37.46 -1.35 -12.95
CA LEU A 312 -38.43 -1.28 -11.84
C LEU A 312 -39.89 -1.30 -12.30
N PHE A 313 -40.15 -1.36 -13.60
CA PHE A 313 -41.49 -1.37 -14.19
C PHE A 313 -41.86 -2.71 -14.76
#